data_01abd28e8fd6f7fc162110c540f20856
#
_entry.id   01abd28e8fd6f7fc162110c540f20856
#
_cell.length_a   1.000
_cell.length_b   1.000
_cell.length_c   1.000
_cell.angle_alpha   90.00
_cell.angle_beta   90.00
_cell.angle_gamma   90.00
#
_symmetry.space_group_name_H-M   'P 1'
#
loop_
_entity.id
_entity.type
_entity.pdbx_description
1 polymer ?
#
loop_
_entity_poly.entity_id
_entity_poly.type
_entity_poly.pdbx_seq_one_letter_code
_entity_poly.pdbx_strand_id
1 'polypeptide(L)'
;MRVAVEGLAHRFEGTDLLFENLSFVAEPGVTIAICGPSGCGKSTLLSILAGWEQPYAGTVTREGVDRVGWVFQNPYGVAEHTALDHVVFPLLAKGMSRREAEPKALEAMELFDLAYAADRRFCDLSGGEAQRLMLARAVCSRPNMLLVDEPTAQLDTRTSHSVSHVLGNLAGQGMIVLVATHDPDTRDACDRVIDLADYAPQVGGSTAQSANVAVH
;
A
#
# COMPACT_ATOMS: atom_id res chain seq x y z
N MET A 1 -18.36 -3.74 -0.25
CA MET A 1 -17.15 -3.14 0.31
C MET A 1 -16.87 -1.83 -0.41
N ARG A 2 -16.53 -0.78 0.31
CA ARG A 2 -16.24 0.54 -0.25
C ARG A 2 -15.40 1.35 0.73
N VAL A 3 -14.45 2.11 0.22
CA VAL A 3 -13.74 3.14 0.98
C VAL A 3 -13.99 4.48 0.29
N ALA A 4 -14.61 5.41 0.99
CA ALA A 4 -14.85 6.77 0.51
C ALA A 4 -13.97 7.75 1.28
N VAL A 5 -13.25 8.58 0.55
CA VAL A 5 -12.38 9.66 1.05
C VAL A 5 -12.98 10.97 0.59
N GLU A 6 -13.23 11.90 1.53
CA GLU A 6 -13.91 13.17 1.25
C GLU A 6 -13.16 14.34 1.88
N GLY A 7 -12.67 15.25 1.05
CA GLY A 7 -11.99 16.48 1.46
C GLY A 7 -10.78 16.26 2.36
N LEU A 8 -10.07 15.15 2.18
CA LEU A 8 -8.98 14.74 3.06
C LEU A 8 -7.81 15.72 2.96
N ALA A 9 -7.29 16.14 4.11
CA ALA A 9 -6.05 16.89 4.25
C ALA A 9 -5.23 16.31 5.40
N HIS A 10 -3.91 16.34 5.28
CA HIS A 10 -3.04 15.89 6.36
C HIS A 10 -1.75 16.67 6.45
N ARG A 11 -1.29 16.85 7.68
CA ARG A 11 0.04 17.31 8.09
C ARG A 11 0.39 16.70 9.43
N PHE A 12 1.65 16.59 9.71
CA PHE A 12 2.11 16.31 11.08
C PHE A 12 2.20 17.59 11.91
N GLU A 13 2.21 17.44 13.22
CA GLU A 13 2.33 18.58 14.13
C GLU A 13 3.61 19.38 13.84
N GLY A 14 3.46 20.70 13.64
CA GLY A 14 4.57 21.60 13.34
C GLY A 14 5.10 21.55 11.90
N THR A 15 4.44 20.82 10.98
CA THR A 15 4.83 20.78 9.56
C THR A 15 3.79 21.41 8.65
N ASP A 16 4.18 21.67 7.39
CA ASP A 16 3.27 22.07 6.33
C ASP A 16 2.33 20.92 5.95
N LEU A 17 1.22 21.25 5.28
CA LEU A 17 0.32 20.25 4.71
C LEU A 17 1.06 19.39 3.68
N LEU A 18 0.83 18.07 3.72
CA LEU A 18 1.31 17.13 2.71
C LEU A 18 0.40 17.14 1.48
N PHE A 19 -0.90 17.16 1.72
CA PHE A 19 -1.95 17.23 0.69
C PHE A 19 -3.22 17.82 1.29
N GLU A 20 -4.10 18.36 0.42
CA GLU A 20 -5.40 18.93 0.82
C GLU A 20 -6.49 18.64 -0.22
N ASN A 21 -7.76 18.65 0.22
CA ASN A 21 -8.94 18.47 -0.62
C ASN A 21 -8.98 17.15 -1.42
N LEU A 22 -8.26 16.11 -0.98
CA LEU A 22 -8.24 14.82 -1.64
C LEU A 22 -9.58 14.11 -1.45
N SER A 23 -10.21 13.74 -2.56
CA SER A 23 -11.48 12.99 -2.56
C SER A 23 -11.47 11.91 -3.62
N PHE A 24 -11.80 10.68 -3.22
CA PHE A 24 -11.97 9.54 -4.12
C PHE A 24 -12.75 8.41 -3.47
N VAL A 25 -13.14 7.45 -4.31
CA VAL A 25 -13.76 6.20 -3.85
C VAL A 25 -12.93 5.02 -4.35
N ALA A 26 -12.67 4.06 -3.46
CA ALA A 26 -12.05 2.78 -3.80
C ALA A 26 -13.09 1.65 -3.58
N GLU A 27 -13.24 0.81 -4.61
CA GLU A 27 -14.17 -0.32 -4.65
C GLU A 27 -13.43 -1.58 -5.10
N PRO A 28 -13.97 -2.79 -4.82
CA PRO A 28 -13.41 -4.03 -5.34
C PRO A 28 -13.42 -4.07 -6.86
N GLY A 29 -12.48 -4.82 -7.43
CA GLY A 29 -12.37 -5.00 -8.87
C GLY A 29 -11.50 -3.98 -9.58
N VAL A 30 -10.98 -3.00 -8.87
CA VAL A 30 -10.15 -1.92 -9.42
C VAL A 30 -8.90 -1.75 -8.56
N THR A 31 -7.74 -1.72 -9.20
CA THR A 31 -6.48 -1.33 -8.60
C THR A 31 -6.29 0.18 -8.69
N ILE A 32 -5.86 0.81 -7.59
CA ILE A 32 -5.61 2.25 -7.54
C ILE A 32 -4.14 2.51 -7.22
N ALA A 33 -3.42 3.16 -8.15
CA ALA A 33 -2.09 3.68 -7.88
C ALA A 33 -2.19 5.03 -7.16
N ILE A 34 -1.43 5.19 -6.09
CA ILE A 34 -1.20 6.45 -5.38
C ILE A 34 0.21 6.90 -5.75
N CYS A 35 0.31 7.95 -6.57
CA CYS A 35 1.56 8.46 -7.10
C CYS A 35 1.93 9.80 -6.46
N GLY A 36 3.11 10.30 -6.83
CA GLY A 36 3.63 11.59 -6.41
C GLY A 36 5.10 11.52 -5.97
N PRO A 37 5.75 12.67 -5.84
CA PRO A 37 7.17 12.76 -5.46
C PRO A 37 7.44 12.15 -4.08
N SER A 38 8.72 11.90 -3.80
CA SER A 38 9.13 11.44 -2.46
C SER A 38 8.73 12.47 -1.40
N GLY A 39 8.17 12.00 -0.29
CA GLY A 39 7.74 12.86 0.82
C GLY A 39 6.36 13.52 0.63
N CYS A 40 5.65 13.34 -0.49
CA CYS A 40 4.32 13.94 -0.68
C CYS A 40 3.19 13.32 0.17
N GLY A 41 3.48 12.26 0.96
CA GLY A 41 2.51 11.67 1.88
C GLY A 41 1.85 10.37 1.41
N LYS A 42 2.39 9.65 0.41
CA LYS A 42 1.83 8.37 -0.07
C LYS A 42 1.63 7.35 1.05
N SER A 43 2.69 7.03 1.79
CA SER A 43 2.62 6.09 2.92
C SER A 43 1.74 6.62 4.06
N THR A 44 1.70 7.94 4.25
CA THR A 44 0.81 8.60 5.22
C THR A 44 -0.66 8.43 4.82
N LEU A 45 -0.98 8.61 3.54
CA LEU A 45 -2.33 8.33 3.03
C LEU A 45 -2.71 6.87 3.24
N LEU A 46 -1.81 5.92 2.97
CA LEU A 46 -2.06 4.51 3.28
C LEU A 46 -2.32 4.29 4.79
N SER A 47 -1.57 4.97 5.68
CA SER A 47 -1.78 4.90 7.14
C SER A 47 -3.16 5.41 7.55
N ILE A 48 -3.62 6.51 6.95
CA ILE A 48 -4.95 7.06 7.17
C ILE A 48 -6.02 6.08 6.66
N LEU A 49 -5.83 5.51 5.47
CA LEU A 49 -6.75 4.51 4.90
C LEU A 49 -6.80 3.23 5.75
N ALA A 50 -5.71 2.83 6.39
CA ALA A 50 -5.68 1.71 7.34
C ALA A 50 -6.37 2.04 8.67
N GLY A 51 -6.56 3.32 8.99
CA GLY A 51 -7.08 3.78 10.28
C GLY A 51 -6.03 3.86 11.39
N TRP A 52 -4.75 3.83 11.04
CA TRP A 52 -3.63 3.96 11.97
C TRP A 52 -3.26 5.42 12.25
N GLU A 53 -3.59 6.30 11.31
CA GLU A 53 -3.37 7.74 11.42
C GLU A 53 -4.69 8.48 11.27
N GLN A 54 -4.90 9.55 12.04
CA GLN A 54 -6.07 10.40 11.92
C GLN A 54 -5.77 11.53 10.92
N PRO A 55 -6.67 11.82 9.98
CA PRO A 55 -6.47 12.94 9.08
C PRO A 55 -6.53 14.26 9.82
N TYR A 56 -5.83 15.29 9.33
CA TYR A 56 -5.94 16.65 9.84
C TYR A 56 -7.33 17.25 9.55
N ALA A 57 -7.89 16.98 8.38
CA ALA A 57 -9.25 17.36 8.00
C ALA A 57 -9.83 16.36 6.99
N GLY A 58 -11.15 16.40 6.79
CA GLY A 58 -11.87 15.47 5.93
C GLY A 58 -12.21 14.16 6.62
N THR A 59 -12.75 13.21 5.86
CA THR A 59 -13.24 11.94 6.40
C THR A 59 -12.84 10.74 5.54
N VAL A 60 -12.67 9.58 6.16
CA VAL A 60 -12.52 8.29 5.52
C VAL A 60 -13.57 7.34 6.05
N THR A 61 -14.51 6.95 5.18
CA THR A 61 -15.56 5.98 5.51
C THR A 61 -15.21 4.62 4.92
N ARG A 62 -15.34 3.56 5.71
CA ARG A 62 -15.06 2.17 5.32
C ARG A 62 -16.29 1.33 5.50
N GLU A 63 -16.90 0.89 4.41
CA GLU A 63 -18.10 0.06 4.41
C GLU A 63 -17.74 -1.38 4.03
N GLY A 64 -17.99 -2.32 4.94
CA GLY A 64 -17.68 -3.74 4.74
C GLY A 64 -16.19 -4.07 4.63
N VAL A 65 -15.31 -3.21 5.16
CA VAL A 65 -13.86 -3.42 5.23
C VAL A 65 -13.48 -3.75 6.67
N ASP A 66 -13.43 -5.03 6.98
CA ASP A 66 -13.15 -5.53 8.34
C ASP A 66 -11.67 -5.89 8.55
N ARG A 67 -10.96 -6.20 7.46
CA ARG A 67 -9.56 -6.63 7.49
C ARG A 67 -8.75 -5.87 6.48
N VAL A 68 -7.74 -5.17 6.96
CA VAL A 68 -6.76 -4.46 6.16
C VAL A 68 -5.45 -5.24 6.18
N GLY A 69 -4.93 -5.55 5.00
CA GLY A 69 -3.57 -6.05 4.83
C GLY A 69 -2.64 -4.91 4.44
N TRP A 70 -1.41 -4.95 4.93
CA TRP A 70 -0.38 -3.98 4.54
C TRP A 70 0.90 -4.71 4.17
N VAL A 71 1.43 -4.36 3.00
CA VAL A 71 2.78 -4.71 2.57
C VAL A 71 3.62 -3.44 2.58
N PHE A 72 4.61 -3.38 3.45
CA PHE A 72 5.49 -2.23 3.63
C PHE A 72 6.58 -2.20 2.56
N GLN A 73 7.11 -1.02 2.30
CA GLN A 73 8.24 -0.80 1.39
C GLN A 73 9.47 -1.63 1.78
N ASN A 74 9.77 -1.69 3.08
CA ASN A 74 10.86 -2.51 3.60
C ASN A 74 10.29 -3.81 4.15
N PRO A 75 10.55 -4.97 3.52
CA PRO A 75 10.08 -6.24 4.04
C PRO A 75 10.79 -6.58 5.35
N TYR A 76 10.04 -7.08 6.31
CA TYR A 76 10.61 -7.58 7.56
C TYR A 76 9.93 -8.86 8.02
N GLY A 77 10.71 -9.72 8.65
CA GLY A 77 10.25 -10.99 9.17
C GLY A 77 11.15 -11.47 10.30
N VAL A 78 10.85 -12.66 10.80
CA VAL A 78 11.67 -13.33 11.82
C VAL A 78 12.85 -14.00 11.12
N ALA A 79 14.06 -13.56 11.39
CA ALA A 79 15.28 -13.93 10.68
C ALA A 79 15.45 -15.45 10.49
N GLU A 80 15.21 -16.23 11.54
CA GLU A 80 15.44 -17.66 11.59
C GLU A 80 14.25 -18.52 11.11
N HIS A 81 13.08 -17.92 10.89
CA HIS A 81 11.93 -18.63 10.33
C HIS A 81 12.09 -18.82 8.83
N THR A 82 11.58 -19.93 8.31
CA THR A 82 11.56 -20.18 6.87
C THR A 82 10.60 -19.25 6.14
N ALA A 83 10.79 -19.07 4.84
CA ALA A 83 9.85 -18.35 3.99
C ALA A 83 8.45 -18.96 4.10
N LEU A 84 8.34 -20.28 4.07
CA LEU A 84 7.07 -20.99 4.23
C LEU A 84 6.41 -20.68 5.57
N ASP A 85 7.16 -20.62 6.68
CA ASP A 85 6.59 -20.29 8.00
C ASP A 85 5.91 -18.91 8.01
N HIS A 86 6.49 -17.92 7.34
CA HIS A 86 5.91 -16.59 7.24
C HIS A 86 4.56 -16.58 6.50
N VAL A 87 4.41 -17.38 5.46
CA VAL A 87 3.20 -17.45 4.64
C VAL A 87 2.14 -18.35 5.27
N VAL A 88 2.56 -19.40 5.99
CA VAL A 88 1.66 -20.29 6.75
C VAL A 88 1.04 -19.57 7.96
N PHE A 89 1.77 -18.69 8.61
CA PHE A 89 1.36 -18.05 9.86
C PHE A 89 -0.06 -17.42 9.83
N PRO A 90 -0.46 -16.63 8.83
CA PRO A 90 -1.83 -16.09 8.77
C PRO A 90 -2.91 -17.16 8.67
N LEU A 91 -2.62 -18.32 8.11
CA LEU A 91 -3.55 -19.44 7.98
C LEU A 91 -3.70 -20.17 9.31
N LEU A 92 -2.59 -20.38 10.04
CA LEU A 92 -2.62 -20.93 11.40
C LEU A 92 -3.40 -20.03 12.34
N ALA A 93 -3.21 -18.72 12.25
CA ALA A 93 -3.95 -17.73 13.05
C ALA A 93 -5.48 -17.77 12.81
N LYS A 94 -5.92 -18.33 11.67
CA LYS A 94 -7.33 -18.60 11.37
C LYS A 94 -7.81 -19.98 11.82
N GLY A 95 -6.99 -20.72 12.55
CA GLY A 95 -7.32 -22.04 13.09
C GLY A 95 -7.07 -23.22 12.15
N MET A 96 -6.40 -23.02 11.01
CA MET A 96 -5.99 -24.15 10.16
C MET A 96 -4.87 -24.95 10.84
N SER A 97 -4.88 -26.25 10.66
CA SER A 97 -3.70 -27.06 10.99
C SER A 97 -2.55 -26.77 10.01
N ARG A 98 -1.32 -27.00 10.42
CA ARG A 98 -0.15 -26.83 9.55
C ARG A 98 -0.28 -27.65 8.26
N ARG A 99 -0.75 -28.90 8.37
CA ARG A 99 -0.97 -29.78 7.23
C ARG A 99 -1.93 -29.20 6.17
N GLU A 100 -2.95 -28.45 6.59
CA GLU A 100 -3.90 -27.81 5.69
C GLU A 100 -3.38 -26.47 5.16
N ALA A 101 -2.55 -25.79 5.94
CA ALA A 101 -2.04 -24.45 5.61
C ALA A 101 -0.86 -24.48 4.63
N GLU A 102 0.06 -25.46 4.75
CA GLU A 102 1.25 -25.55 3.90
C GLU A 102 0.95 -25.59 2.40
N PRO A 103 0.05 -26.43 1.87
CA PRO A 103 -0.26 -26.43 0.44
C PRO A 103 -0.76 -25.05 -0.05
N LYS A 104 -1.62 -24.40 0.72
CA LYS A 104 -2.15 -23.06 0.37
C LYS A 104 -1.09 -21.97 0.44
N ALA A 105 -0.16 -22.08 1.37
CA ALA A 105 0.96 -21.18 1.48
C ALA A 105 1.91 -21.33 0.28
N LEU A 106 2.19 -22.56 -0.15
CA LEU A 106 2.99 -22.85 -1.34
C LEU A 106 2.31 -22.31 -2.62
N GLU A 107 1.00 -22.52 -2.78
CA GLU A 107 0.22 -21.93 -3.88
C GLU A 107 0.35 -20.40 -3.90
N ALA A 108 0.26 -19.74 -2.72
CA ALA A 108 0.44 -18.31 -2.64
C ALA A 108 1.88 -17.87 -2.95
N MET A 109 2.89 -18.66 -2.59
CA MET A 109 4.29 -18.40 -2.96
C MET A 109 4.53 -18.60 -4.47
N GLU A 110 3.86 -19.56 -5.10
CA GLU A 110 3.93 -19.76 -6.55
C GLU A 110 3.39 -18.57 -7.35
N LEU A 111 2.34 -17.90 -6.86
CA LEU A 111 1.83 -16.67 -7.51
C LEU A 111 2.90 -15.58 -7.67
N PHE A 112 3.91 -15.60 -6.81
CA PHE A 112 5.01 -14.64 -6.79
C PHE A 112 6.36 -15.25 -7.18
N ASP A 113 6.37 -16.39 -7.88
CA ASP A 113 7.58 -17.11 -8.30
C ASP A 113 8.57 -17.33 -7.14
N LEU A 114 8.07 -17.76 -5.96
CA LEU A 114 8.89 -17.87 -4.74
C LEU A 114 8.85 -19.26 -4.08
N ALA A 115 8.09 -20.23 -4.60
CA ALA A 115 7.94 -21.54 -3.97
C ALA A 115 9.28 -22.29 -3.82
N TYR A 116 10.25 -22.06 -4.71
CA TYR A 116 11.59 -22.63 -4.63
C TYR A 116 12.38 -22.25 -3.37
N ALA A 117 12.01 -21.14 -2.75
CA ALA A 117 12.66 -20.60 -1.56
C ALA A 117 11.95 -20.97 -0.25
N ALA A 118 10.93 -21.86 -0.29
CA ALA A 118 10.07 -22.19 0.85
C ALA A 118 10.84 -22.55 2.13
N ASP A 119 11.91 -23.34 1.99
CA ASP A 119 12.72 -23.83 3.11
C ASP A 119 13.87 -22.88 3.50
N ARG A 120 14.08 -21.78 2.75
CA ARG A 120 15.13 -20.79 3.08
C ARG A 120 14.68 -19.92 4.24
N ARG A 121 15.63 -19.56 5.12
CA ARG A 121 15.35 -18.64 6.22
C ARG A 121 15.14 -17.23 5.68
N PHE A 122 14.37 -16.42 6.39
CA PHE A 122 14.10 -15.05 5.98
C PHE A 122 15.39 -14.22 5.82
N CYS A 123 16.36 -14.40 6.71
CA CYS A 123 17.65 -13.71 6.63
C CYS A 123 18.50 -14.10 5.41
N ASP A 124 18.22 -15.22 4.76
CA ASP A 124 18.94 -15.71 3.58
C ASP A 124 18.27 -15.28 2.25
N LEU A 125 17.14 -14.56 2.32
CA LEU A 125 16.43 -14.03 1.15
C LEU A 125 17.06 -12.72 0.68
N SER A 126 17.07 -12.51 -0.63
CA SER A 126 17.34 -11.19 -1.20
C SER A 126 16.18 -10.22 -0.88
N GLY A 127 16.42 -8.91 -1.01
CA GLY A 127 15.38 -7.91 -0.78
C GLY A 127 14.14 -8.13 -1.65
N GLY A 128 14.33 -8.46 -2.93
CA GLY A 128 13.22 -8.77 -3.84
C GLY A 128 12.48 -10.05 -3.49
N GLU A 129 13.17 -11.11 -3.03
CA GLU A 129 12.54 -12.33 -2.53
C GLU A 129 11.73 -12.04 -1.25
N ALA A 130 12.29 -11.28 -0.33
CA ALA A 130 11.62 -10.89 0.90
C ALA A 130 10.36 -10.03 0.62
N GLN A 131 10.41 -9.12 -0.37
CA GLN A 131 9.26 -8.33 -0.79
C GLN A 131 8.14 -9.21 -1.35
N ARG A 132 8.47 -10.15 -2.25
CA ARG A 132 7.50 -11.12 -2.81
C ARG A 132 6.93 -12.04 -1.72
N LEU A 133 7.73 -12.40 -0.74
CA LEU A 133 7.28 -13.16 0.43
C LEU A 133 6.22 -12.41 1.23
N MET A 134 6.40 -11.10 1.46
CA MET A 134 5.40 -10.29 2.17
C MET A 134 4.09 -10.19 1.40
N LEU A 135 4.14 -10.14 0.07
CA LEU A 135 2.95 -10.18 -0.79
C LEU A 135 2.23 -11.54 -0.68
N ALA A 136 2.96 -12.66 -0.78
CA ALA A 136 2.38 -14.00 -0.62
C ALA A 136 1.72 -14.18 0.76
N ARG A 137 2.37 -13.69 1.83
CA ARG A 137 1.82 -13.66 3.19
C ARG A 137 0.54 -12.84 3.26
N ALA A 138 0.50 -11.66 2.62
CA ALA A 138 -0.68 -10.80 2.59
C ALA A 138 -1.87 -11.48 1.90
N VAL A 139 -1.65 -12.18 0.78
CA VAL A 139 -2.68 -12.99 0.09
C VAL A 139 -3.26 -14.04 1.01
N CYS A 140 -2.43 -14.79 1.75
CA CYS A 140 -2.90 -15.80 2.70
C CYS A 140 -3.72 -15.20 3.87
N SER A 141 -3.48 -13.94 4.21
CA SER A 141 -4.28 -13.24 5.21
C SER A 141 -5.71 -12.92 4.73
N ARG A 142 -5.97 -12.95 3.41
CA ARG A 142 -7.25 -12.64 2.75
C ARG A 142 -7.87 -11.34 3.30
N PRO A 143 -7.23 -10.20 3.16
CA PRO A 143 -7.79 -8.93 3.60
C PRO A 143 -8.94 -8.51 2.67
N ASN A 144 -9.81 -7.62 3.17
CA ASN A 144 -10.81 -6.96 2.31
C ASN A 144 -10.17 -5.80 1.53
N MET A 145 -9.19 -5.14 2.15
CA MET A 145 -8.40 -4.08 1.54
C MET A 145 -6.92 -4.40 1.70
N LEU A 146 -6.17 -4.35 0.60
CA LEU A 146 -4.73 -4.53 0.56
C LEU A 146 -4.06 -3.19 0.23
N LEU A 147 -3.23 -2.72 1.13
CA LEU A 147 -2.39 -1.54 0.98
C LEU A 147 -0.95 -2.00 0.71
N VAL A 148 -0.37 -1.53 -0.37
CA VAL A 148 0.96 -1.96 -0.80
C VAL A 148 1.82 -0.71 -1.01
N ASP A 149 2.91 -0.63 -0.28
CA ASP A 149 3.82 0.51 -0.33
C ASP A 149 5.09 0.11 -1.09
N GLU A 150 5.30 0.71 -2.28
CA GLU A 150 6.45 0.50 -3.17
C GLU A 150 6.76 -0.99 -3.45
N PRO A 151 5.82 -1.78 -4.01
CA PRO A 151 5.97 -3.23 -4.13
C PRO A 151 7.10 -3.67 -5.04
N THR A 152 7.58 -2.80 -5.92
CA THR A 152 8.53 -3.12 -6.99
C THR A 152 9.89 -2.46 -6.82
N ALA A 153 10.10 -1.66 -5.76
CA ALA A 153 11.32 -0.88 -5.54
C ALA A 153 12.63 -1.70 -5.50
N GLN A 154 12.54 -3.00 -5.22
CA GLN A 154 13.69 -3.92 -5.12
C GLN A 154 13.63 -5.05 -6.16
N LEU A 155 12.78 -4.92 -7.18
CA LEU A 155 12.54 -5.95 -8.20
C LEU A 155 13.11 -5.52 -9.55
N ASP A 156 13.49 -6.50 -10.36
CA ASP A 156 13.75 -6.27 -11.79
C ASP A 156 12.42 -6.09 -12.55
N THR A 157 12.50 -5.52 -13.74
CA THR A 157 11.32 -5.16 -14.57
C THR A 157 10.38 -6.34 -14.81
N ARG A 158 10.92 -7.54 -15.09
CA ARG A 158 10.10 -8.73 -15.35
C ARG A 158 9.31 -9.14 -14.12
N THR A 159 9.97 -9.16 -12.97
CA THR A 159 9.34 -9.50 -11.69
C THR A 159 8.33 -8.42 -11.26
N SER A 160 8.60 -7.14 -11.53
CA SER A 160 7.67 -6.04 -11.29
C SER A 160 6.36 -6.20 -12.05
N HIS A 161 6.43 -6.55 -13.34
CA HIS A 161 5.24 -6.84 -14.15
C HIS A 161 4.43 -8.03 -13.61
N SER A 162 5.10 -9.11 -13.20
CA SER A 162 4.44 -10.27 -12.60
C SER A 162 3.69 -9.89 -11.32
N VAL A 163 4.31 -9.11 -10.43
CA VAL A 163 3.69 -8.63 -9.19
C VAL A 163 2.48 -7.75 -9.49
N SER A 164 2.59 -6.80 -10.41
CA SER A 164 1.48 -5.91 -10.79
C SER A 164 0.29 -6.71 -11.34
N HIS A 165 0.54 -7.72 -12.18
CA HIS A 165 -0.49 -8.61 -12.70
C HIS A 165 -1.21 -9.40 -11.58
N VAL A 166 -0.46 -9.91 -10.59
CA VAL A 166 -1.05 -10.60 -9.43
C VAL A 166 -1.93 -9.65 -8.62
N LEU A 167 -1.48 -8.42 -8.37
CA LEU A 167 -2.28 -7.41 -7.65
C LEU A 167 -3.60 -7.08 -8.38
N GLY A 168 -3.57 -6.97 -9.72
CA GLY A 168 -4.76 -6.82 -10.56
C GLY A 168 -5.73 -8.01 -10.42
N ASN A 169 -5.21 -9.24 -10.44
CA ASN A 169 -6.04 -10.44 -10.26
C ASN A 169 -6.69 -10.49 -8.87
N LEU A 170 -5.99 -10.05 -7.82
CA LEU A 170 -6.55 -9.97 -6.46
C LEU A 170 -7.70 -8.95 -6.38
N ALA A 171 -7.56 -7.80 -7.02
CA ALA A 171 -8.66 -6.84 -7.13
C ALA A 171 -9.87 -7.47 -7.82
N GLY A 172 -9.67 -8.14 -8.97
CA GLY A 172 -10.72 -8.85 -9.72
C GLY A 172 -11.43 -9.95 -8.92
N GLN A 173 -10.79 -10.49 -7.87
CA GLN A 173 -11.39 -11.45 -6.93
C GLN A 173 -12.19 -10.78 -5.81
N GLY A 174 -12.43 -9.49 -5.87
CA GLY A 174 -13.26 -8.76 -4.93
C GLY A 174 -12.50 -8.11 -3.77
N MET A 175 -11.19 -7.91 -3.90
CA MET A 175 -10.37 -7.15 -2.95
C MET A 175 -10.27 -5.68 -3.38
N ILE A 176 -10.22 -4.75 -2.45
CA ILE A 176 -9.81 -3.37 -2.72
C ILE A 176 -8.28 -3.34 -2.66
N VAL A 177 -7.62 -2.89 -3.73
CA VAL A 177 -6.15 -2.83 -3.81
C VAL A 177 -5.69 -1.41 -4.07
N LEU A 178 -4.89 -0.86 -3.16
CA LEU A 178 -4.24 0.44 -3.34
C LEU A 178 -2.72 0.27 -3.28
N VAL A 179 -2.03 0.83 -4.26
CA VAL A 179 -0.59 0.70 -4.43
C VAL A 179 0.06 2.08 -4.43
N ALA A 180 0.83 2.41 -3.40
CA ALA A 180 1.67 3.60 -3.42
C ALA A 180 2.93 3.29 -4.22
N THR A 181 3.24 4.09 -5.24
CA THR A 181 4.42 3.88 -6.06
C THR A 181 4.90 5.17 -6.74
N HIS A 182 6.19 5.23 -7.03
CA HIS A 182 6.81 6.21 -7.91
C HIS A 182 7.28 5.57 -9.23
N ASP A 183 7.13 4.23 -9.36
CA ASP A 183 7.49 3.49 -10.56
C ASP A 183 6.40 3.62 -11.64
N PRO A 184 6.75 4.13 -12.86
CA PRO A 184 5.80 4.30 -13.94
C PRO A 184 5.15 2.99 -14.39
N ASP A 185 5.89 1.90 -14.43
CA ASP A 185 5.38 0.61 -14.92
C ASP A 185 4.32 0.06 -13.97
N THR A 186 4.55 0.15 -12.66
CA THR A 186 3.55 -0.23 -11.64
C THR A 186 2.33 0.68 -11.68
N ARG A 187 2.52 1.99 -11.85
CA ARG A 187 1.43 2.97 -12.01
C ARG A 187 0.54 2.63 -13.20
N ASP A 188 1.17 2.42 -14.36
CA ASP A 188 0.47 2.19 -15.63
C ASP A 188 -0.22 0.81 -15.70
N ALA A 189 0.18 -0.12 -14.82
CA ALA A 189 -0.47 -1.41 -14.63
C ALA A 189 -1.73 -1.33 -13.73
N CYS A 190 -1.99 -0.20 -13.08
CA CYS A 190 -3.19 0.00 -12.26
C CYS A 190 -4.33 0.60 -13.08
N ASP A 191 -5.58 0.27 -12.69
CA ASP A 191 -6.78 0.73 -13.40
C ASP A 191 -7.05 2.23 -13.23
N ARG A 192 -6.63 2.80 -12.09
CA ARG A 192 -6.80 4.22 -11.76
C ARG A 192 -5.56 4.77 -11.10
N VAL A 193 -5.31 6.06 -11.33
CA VAL A 193 -4.19 6.78 -10.73
C VAL A 193 -4.72 7.97 -9.92
N ILE A 194 -4.16 8.15 -8.74
CA ILE A 194 -4.30 9.34 -7.89
C ILE A 194 -2.90 9.91 -7.72
N ASP A 195 -2.63 11.06 -8.33
CA ASP A 195 -1.35 11.75 -8.13
C ASP A 195 -1.50 12.77 -7.00
N LEU A 196 -0.77 12.57 -5.91
CA LEU A 196 -0.80 13.49 -4.76
C LEU A 196 -0.20 14.85 -5.09
N ALA A 197 0.54 15.01 -6.20
CA ALA A 197 1.00 16.30 -6.65
C ALA A 197 -0.16 17.23 -7.03
N ASP A 198 -1.29 16.69 -7.51
CA ASP A 198 -2.51 17.44 -7.86
C ASP A 198 -3.22 17.99 -6.60
N TYR A 199 -2.89 17.45 -5.44
CA TYR A 199 -3.46 17.80 -4.14
C TYR A 199 -2.45 18.50 -3.21
N ALA A 200 -1.31 18.91 -3.78
CA ALA A 200 -0.31 19.67 -3.03
C ALA A 200 -0.92 21.01 -2.57
N PRO A 201 -0.62 21.44 -1.34
CA PRO A 201 -1.10 22.71 -0.82
C PRO A 201 -0.72 23.86 -1.74
N GLN A 202 -1.68 24.72 -2.07
CA GLN A 202 -1.37 25.94 -2.79
C GLN A 202 -0.51 26.83 -1.90
N VAL A 203 0.72 27.08 -2.31
CA VAL A 203 1.58 28.06 -1.65
C VAL A 203 0.87 29.42 -1.78
N GLY A 204 0.21 29.85 -0.70
CA GLY A 204 -0.52 31.10 -0.67
C GLY A 204 0.42 32.24 -1.02
N GLY A 205 0.14 32.90 -2.15
CA GLY A 205 0.78 34.15 -2.49
C GLY A 205 0.56 35.13 -1.34
N SER A 206 1.58 35.40 -0.55
CA SER A 206 1.64 36.46 0.40
C SER A 206 1.47 37.76 -0.36
N THR A 207 0.23 38.26 -0.46
CA THR A 207 -0.03 39.66 -0.79
C THR A 207 0.52 40.50 0.35
N ALA A 208 1.79 40.92 0.22
CA ALA A 208 2.34 42.01 0.98
C ALA A 208 1.53 43.27 0.61
N GLN A 209 0.48 43.57 1.38
CA GLN A 209 -0.09 44.91 1.43
C GLN A 209 0.96 45.82 2.03
N SER A 210 1.73 46.47 1.17
CA SER A 210 2.51 47.66 1.51
C SER A 210 1.54 48.77 2.01
N ALA A 211 1.42 48.87 3.33
CA ALA A 211 0.81 50.01 3.96
C ALA A 211 1.69 51.26 3.70
N ASN A 212 1.31 52.03 2.71
CA ASN A 212 1.87 53.37 2.47
C ASN A 212 1.33 54.30 3.55
N VAL A 213 2.07 54.51 4.62
CA VAL A 213 1.78 55.60 5.60
C VAL A 213 2.39 56.85 5.03
N ALA A 214 1.56 57.69 4.47
CA ALA A 214 1.91 59.10 4.17
C ALA A 214 1.94 59.87 5.49
N VAL A 215 3.11 60.42 5.81
CA VAL A 215 3.30 61.43 6.87
C VAL A 215 3.07 62.77 6.26
N HIS A 216 2.15 63.54 6.85
CA HIS A 216 2.11 64.96 6.80
C HIS A 216 2.36 65.50 8.20
#